data_5ca15cb406abcb95808b7abeb58dbb7e
#
_entry.id   5ca15cb406abcb95808b7abeb58dbb7e
#
_cell.length_a   1.000
_cell.length_b   1.000
_cell.length_c   1.000
_cell.angle_alpha   90.00
_cell.angle_beta   90.00
_cell.angle_gamma   90.00
#
_symmetry.space_group_name_H-M   'P 1'
#
loop_
_entity.id
_entity.type
_entity.pdbx_description
1 polymer ?
#
loop_
_entity_poly.entity_id
_entity_poly.type
_entity_poly.pdbx_seq_one_letter_code
_entity_poly.pdbx_strand_id
1 'polypeptide(L)'
;MTRLTLALDVMGGDFGPSVTVPAALQALNANSQLTLLLVGNPDIITPLLAKADFEQRSRLQIIPAQSVIASDARPSQAIRASRGTSMRVALELVKEGRAEACVSAGNTGALMGLAKLLLKPLEGIERPALVTVLPHQQKGKTVVLDLGANVDCDSTMLVQFAVMGAVLAEEVVGIKNPRVALLNIGEEETKGLDSIREASLMLKTVPTINYIGYLEANELLTGKTDVLVCDGFTGNVTLKTMEGVVRMFLSLLKSQGEGNKRSWWLLLLKRWLQKSLTRRFSHLNPDQYNGACLLGLRGTVIKSHGAANQRAFAVAIEQAVQAVQRQVPQRIAARLESVYPAGFEPLDDGKGVNLRAHR
;
A
#
# COMPACT_ATOMS: atom_id res chain seq x y z
N MET A 1 26.29 -2.40 -9.59
CA MET A 1 24.91 -2.37 -9.07
C MET A 1 24.62 -0.95 -8.62
N THR A 2 23.57 -0.31 -9.11
CA THR A 2 23.18 1.07 -8.79
C THR A 2 22.71 1.18 -7.34
N ARG A 3 23.19 2.18 -6.63
CA ARG A 3 22.71 2.52 -5.28
C ARG A 3 21.24 2.96 -5.37
N LEU A 4 20.41 2.48 -4.47
CA LEU A 4 19.00 2.81 -4.37
C LEU A 4 18.82 3.88 -3.27
N THR A 5 18.22 5.02 -3.60
CA THR A 5 17.99 6.11 -2.66
C THR A 5 16.50 6.27 -2.36
N LEU A 6 16.10 6.24 -1.09
CA LEU A 6 14.72 6.47 -0.66
C LEU A 6 14.64 7.72 0.23
N ALA A 7 13.55 8.49 0.07
CA ALA A 7 13.21 9.59 0.95
C ALA A 7 12.22 9.11 2.03
N LEU A 8 12.58 9.26 3.29
CA LEU A 8 11.74 8.90 4.42
C LEU A 8 11.20 10.16 5.10
N ASP A 9 9.88 10.34 5.14
CA ASP A 9 9.21 11.29 6.03
C ASP A 9 9.30 10.74 7.45
N VAL A 10 10.39 11.06 8.15
CA VAL A 10 10.66 10.50 9.48
C VAL A 10 9.86 11.14 10.59
N MET A 11 9.22 12.27 10.33
CA MET A 11 8.38 12.98 11.30
C MET A 11 6.93 12.49 11.31
N GLY A 12 6.50 11.78 10.26
CA GLY A 12 5.13 11.28 10.12
C GLY A 12 4.82 10.09 11.02
N GLY A 13 3.51 9.90 11.31
CA GLY A 13 3.01 8.85 12.19
C GLY A 13 2.92 9.24 13.66
N ASP A 14 2.29 8.36 14.45
CA ASP A 14 1.95 8.65 15.86
C ASP A 14 3.20 8.72 16.76
N PHE A 15 4.26 8.01 16.38
CA PHE A 15 5.52 7.91 17.14
C PHE A 15 6.67 8.70 16.50
N GLY A 16 6.52 9.14 15.26
CA GLY A 16 7.51 9.95 14.54
C GLY A 16 8.94 9.38 14.57
N PRO A 17 9.97 10.24 14.77
CA PRO A 17 11.38 9.86 14.67
C PRO A 17 11.81 8.74 15.61
N SER A 18 11.14 8.56 16.76
CA SER A 18 11.47 7.51 17.74
C SER A 18 11.28 6.09 17.17
N VAL A 19 10.44 5.93 16.15
CA VAL A 19 10.19 4.68 15.46
C VAL A 19 10.82 4.66 14.07
N THR A 20 10.69 5.73 13.31
CA THR A 20 11.10 5.78 11.92
C THR A 20 12.62 5.77 11.75
N VAL A 21 13.39 6.42 12.64
CA VAL A 21 14.85 6.43 12.58
C VAL A 21 15.45 5.06 12.92
N PRO A 22 15.07 4.37 14.02
CA PRO A 22 15.51 2.99 14.26
C PRO A 22 15.12 2.02 13.14
N ALA A 23 13.94 2.18 12.53
CA ALA A 23 13.52 1.37 11.38
C ALA A 23 14.40 1.62 10.15
N ALA A 24 14.81 2.87 9.91
CA ALA A 24 15.76 3.22 8.85
C ALA A 24 17.11 2.53 9.04
N LEU A 25 17.65 2.54 10.26
CA LEU A 25 18.90 1.83 10.59
C LEU A 25 18.76 0.32 10.38
N GLN A 26 17.62 -0.27 10.77
CA GLN A 26 17.32 -1.68 10.52
C GLN A 26 17.28 -2.00 9.01
N ALA A 27 16.68 -1.15 8.19
CA ALA A 27 16.61 -1.32 6.74
C ALA A 27 18.00 -1.24 6.08
N LEU A 28 18.87 -0.34 6.53
CA LEU A 28 20.26 -0.23 6.05
C LEU A 28 21.07 -1.49 6.36
N ASN A 29 20.86 -2.13 7.52
CA ASN A 29 21.51 -3.40 7.85
C ASN A 29 21.04 -4.54 6.96
N ALA A 30 19.77 -4.52 6.56
CA ALA A 30 19.21 -5.56 5.69
C ALA A 30 19.61 -5.38 4.22
N ASN A 31 19.96 -4.16 3.78
CA ASN A 31 20.29 -3.86 2.40
C ASN A 31 21.51 -2.93 2.29
N SER A 32 22.63 -3.48 1.85
CA SER A 32 23.91 -2.76 1.70
C SER A 32 23.92 -1.73 0.57
N GLN A 33 22.98 -1.81 -0.37
CA GLN A 33 22.89 -0.88 -1.51
C GLN A 33 21.93 0.28 -1.25
N LEU A 34 21.22 0.27 -0.11
CA LEU A 34 20.25 1.29 0.25
C LEU A 34 20.93 2.54 0.80
N THR A 35 20.53 3.69 0.29
CA THR A 35 20.83 5.03 0.82
C THR A 35 19.51 5.68 1.25
N LEU A 36 19.48 6.36 2.38
CA LEU A 36 18.29 6.97 2.93
C LEU A 36 18.45 8.47 3.15
N LEU A 37 17.48 9.23 2.65
CA LEU A 37 17.31 10.65 2.94
C LEU A 37 16.27 10.78 4.06
N LEU A 38 16.72 11.12 5.28
CA LEU A 38 15.86 11.28 6.46
C LEU A 38 15.33 12.72 6.47
N VAL A 39 14.06 12.89 6.13
CA VAL A 39 13.43 14.21 6.00
C VAL A 39 12.75 14.60 7.31
N GLY A 40 13.22 15.64 7.98
CA GLY A 40 12.65 16.09 9.25
C GLY A 40 13.49 17.12 9.97
N ASN A 41 13.25 17.31 11.28
CA ASN A 41 14.00 18.22 12.12
C ASN A 41 15.35 17.63 12.51
N PRO A 42 16.49 18.24 12.10
CA PRO A 42 17.84 17.73 12.40
C PRO A 42 18.12 17.60 13.91
N ASP A 43 17.61 18.50 14.73
CA ASP A 43 17.84 18.49 16.18
C ASP A 43 17.20 17.27 16.87
N ILE A 44 16.11 16.77 16.29
CA ILE A 44 15.42 15.56 16.79
C ILE A 44 16.05 14.30 16.21
N ILE A 45 16.45 14.31 14.93
CA ILE A 45 16.98 13.13 14.23
C ILE A 45 18.41 12.80 14.69
N THR A 46 19.30 13.82 14.80
CA THR A 46 20.71 13.61 15.08
C THR A 46 21.00 12.81 16.35
N PRO A 47 20.35 13.07 17.51
CA PRO A 47 20.56 12.26 18.71
C PRO A 47 20.16 10.79 18.53
N LEU A 48 19.14 10.49 17.72
CA LEU A 48 18.67 9.12 17.46
C LEU A 48 19.67 8.33 16.60
N LEU A 49 20.50 9.02 15.83
CA LEU A 49 21.58 8.41 15.04
C LEU A 49 22.85 8.13 15.86
N ALA A 50 22.89 8.42 17.16
CA ALA A 50 24.07 8.19 18.00
C ALA A 50 24.51 6.70 18.00
N LYS A 51 23.55 5.77 17.83
CA LYS A 51 23.79 4.32 17.76
C LYS A 51 24.17 3.82 16.35
N ALA A 52 24.10 4.66 15.33
CA ALA A 52 24.46 4.28 13.97
C ALA A 52 25.99 4.10 13.86
N ASP A 53 26.40 3.00 13.23
CA ASP A 53 27.82 2.77 12.91
C ASP A 53 28.30 3.64 11.73
N PHE A 54 29.58 3.55 11.41
CA PHE A 54 30.19 4.35 10.33
C PHE A 54 29.59 4.00 8.97
N GLU A 55 29.32 2.72 8.68
CA GLU A 55 28.78 2.29 7.40
C GLU A 55 27.34 2.78 7.23
N GLN A 56 26.49 2.67 8.25
CA GLN A 56 25.13 3.21 8.24
C GLN A 56 25.15 4.74 8.03
N ARG A 57 26.02 5.47 8.75
CA ARG A 57 26.13 6.93 8.63
C ARG A 57 26.55 7.38 7.23
N SER A 58 27.43 6.62 6.56
CA SER A 58 27.87 6.94 5.19
C SER A 58 26.74 6.80 4.15
N ARG A 59 25.65 6.10 4.51
CA ARG A 59 24.48 5.86 3.66
C ARG A 59 23.23 6.61 4.12
N LEU A 60 23.40 7.56 5.04
CA LEU A 60 22.34 8.42 5.56
C LEU A 60 22.62 9.88 5.26
N GLN A 61 21.59 10.61 4.87
CA GLN A 61 21.61 12.07 4.80
C GLN A 61 20.38 12.64 5.48
N ILE A 62 20.55 13.62 6.37
CA ILE A 62 19.42 14.37 6.96
C ILE A 62 19.07 15.50 6.00
N ILE A 63 17.81 15.59 5.61
CA ILE A 63 17.23 16.68 4.82
C ILE A 63 16.32 17.49 5.75
N PRO A 64 16.66 18.76 6.02
CA PRO A 64 15.88 19.59 6.94
C PRO A 64 14.45 19.82 6.45
N ALA A 65 13.49 19.75 7.37
CA ALA A 65 12.11 20.17 7.16
C ALA A 65 11.66 21.07 8.32
N GLN A 66 10.86 22.08 7.98
CA GLN A 66 10.48 23.14 8.92
C GLN A 66 9.29 22.74 9.81
N SER A 67 8.42 21.86 9.32
CA SER A 67 7.16 21.51 9.99
C SER A 67 6.68 20.10 9.61
N VAL A 68 5.61 19.67 10.25
CA VAL A 68 4.99 18.34 10.07
C VAL A 68 3.49 18.54 9.84
N ILE A 69 2.89 17.72 8.98
CA ILE A 69 1.44 17.68 8.81
C ILE A 69 0.85 16.87 9.97
N ALA A 70 -0.08 17.46 10.72
CA ALA A 70 -0.77 16.77 11.82
C ALA A 70 -1.59 15.57 11.29
N SER A 71 -1.68 14.50 12.09
CA SER A 71 -2.37 13.26 11.72
C SER A 71 -3.87 13.44 11.49
N ASP A 72 -4.49 14.40 12.19
CA ASP A 72 -5.90 14.76 12.13
C ASP A 72 -6.21 15.94 11.19
N ALA A 73 -5.21 16.50 10.52
CA ALA A 73 -5.39 17.63 9.62
C ALA A 73 -6.33 17.28 8.45
N ARG A 74 -7.25 18.20 8.12
CA ARG A 74 -8.09 18.06 6.93
C ARG A 74 -7.20 18.07 5.67
N PRO A 75 -7.31 17.08 4.77
CA PRO A 75 -6.40 16.94 3.63
C PRO A 75 -6.29 18.20 2.77
N SER A 76 -7.40 18.88 2.48
CA SER A 76 -7.40 20.11 1.67
C SER A 76 -6.64 21.26 2.33
N GLN A 77 -6.71 21.40 3.65
CA GLN A 77 -5.96 22.41 4.40
C GLN A 77 -4.48 22.03 4.49
N ALA A 78 -4.20 20.75 4.79
CA ALA A 78 -2.85 20.22 4.86
C ALA A 78 -2.08 20.42 3.55
N ILE A 79 -2.71 20.18 2.39
CA ILE A 79 -2.10 20.39 1.07
C ILE A 79 -1.76 21.87 0.85
N ARG A 80 -2.65 22.78 1.19
CA ARG A 80 -2.41 24.23 1.03
C ARG A 80 -1.25 24.74 1.92
N ALA A 81 -1.19 24.25 3.16
CA ALA A 81 -0.19 24.65 4.15
C ALA A 81 1.07 23.75 4.15
N SER A 82 1.24 22.89 3.15
CA SER A 82 2.27 21.85 3.14
C SER A 82 3.70 22.33 2.89
N ARG A 83 3.92 23.59 2.47
CA ARG A 83 5.25 24.10 2.11
C ARG A 83 6.23 23.94 3.27
N GLY A 84 7.38 23.29 3.01
CA GLY A 84 8.41 23.03 4.03
C GLY A 84 8.09 21.91 5.01
N THR A 85 6.94 21.20 4.88
CA THR A 85 6.65 20.03 5.72
C THR A 85 7.48 18.82 5.29
N SER A 86 7.82 17.94 6.26
CA SER A 86 8.63 16.74 6.00
C SER A 86 8.03 15.83 4.92
N MET A 87 6.71 15.63 4.92
CA MET A 87 6.00 14.86 3.92
C MET A 87 6.15 15.45 2.52
N ARG A 88 5.98 16.77 2.38
CA ARG A 88 6.10 17.43 1.09
C ARG A 88 7.54 17.41 0.58
N VAL A 89 8.51 17.72 1.43
CA VAL A 89 9.94 17.69 1.07
C VAL A 89 10.35 16.28 0.62
N ALA A 90 9.89 15.23 1.31
CA ALA A 90 10.16 13.84 0.89
C ALA A 90 9.60 13.51 -0.51
N LEU A 91 8.41 13.98 -0.85
CA LEU A 91 7.82 13.84 -2.18
C LEU A 91 8.53 14.69 -3.24
N GLU A 92 8.99 15.90 -2.89
CA GLU A 92 9.76 16.78 -3.78
C GLU A 92 11.10 16.13 -4.16
N LEU A 93 11.77 15.43 -3.23
CA LEU A 93 12.99 14.68 -3.52
C LEU A 93 12.76 13.57 -4.57
N VAL A 94 11.58 12.91 -4.54
CA VAL A 94 11.22 11.93 -5.57
C VAL A 94 10.95 12.63 -6.91
N LYS A 95 10.21 13.74 -6.90
CA LYS A 95 9.94 14.54 -8.10
C LYS A 95 11.23 15.04 -8.78
N GLU A 96 12.22 15.42 -7.99
CA GLU A 96 13.52 15.92 -8.45
C GLU A 96 14.47 14.79 -8.91
N GLY A 97 14.09 13.53 -8.76
CA GLY A 97 14.93 12.37 -9.07
C GLY A 97 16.10 12.17 -8.10
N ARG A 98 16.07 12.80 -6.92
CA ARG A 98 17.06 12.63 -5.85
C ARG A 98 16.78 11.40 -4.98
N ALA A 99 15.55 10.89 -5.04
CA ALA A 99 15.13 9.63 -4.45
C ALA A 99 14.22 8.91 -5.43
N GLU A 100 14.28 7.58 -5.44
CA GLU A 100 13.44 6.74 -6.29
C GLU A 100 12.06 6.47 -5.67
N ALA A 101 11.93 6.58 -4.35
CA ALA A 101 10.64 6.44 -3.67
C ALA A 101 10.55 7.27 -2.39
N CYS A 102 9.31 7.56 -1.98
CA CYS A 102 8.97 8.17 -0.69
C CYS A 102 8.25 7.16 0.21
N VAL A 103 8.63 7.12 1.51
CA VAL A 103 7.91 6.35 2.54
C VAL A 103 7.44 7.32 3.63
N SER A 104 6.15 7.30 3.95
CA SER A 104 5.56 8.14 5.00
C SER A 104 4.52 7.39 5.84
N ALA A 105 4.54 7.57 7.15
CA ALA A 105 3.50 7.13 8.08
C ALA A 105 2.47 8.25 8.40
N GLY A 106 2.63 9.44 7.81
CA GLY A 106 1.78 10.60 8.10
C GLY A 106 0.34 10.48 7.59
N ASN A 107 -0.40 11.58 7.63
CA ASN A 107 -1.81 11.67 7.22
C ASN A 107 -2.02 11.13 5.79
N THR A 108 -2.89 10.13 5.65
CA THR A 108 -3.10 9.42 4.38
C THR A 108 -3.67 10.33 3.29
N GLY A 109 -4.69 11.13 3.63
CA GLY A 109 -5.32 12.02 2.66
C GLY A 109 -4.39 13.15 2.19
N ALA A 110 -3.54 13.67 3.08
CA ALA A 110 -2.52 14.65 2.73
C ALA A 110 -1.44 14.04 1.83
N LEU A 111 -0.95 12.85 2.18
CA LEU A 111 0.05 12.12 1.38
C LEU A 111 -0.45 11.86 -0.04
N MET A 112 -1.67 11.35 -0.17
CA MET A 112 -2.30 11.09 -1.47
C MET A 112 -2.45 12.35 -2.32
N GLY A 113 -3.01 13.41 -1.71
CA GLY A 113 -3.23 14.67 -2.42
C GLY A 113 -1.91 15.33 -2.85
N LEU A 114 -0.90 15.33 -1.98
CA LEU A 114 0.44 15.85 -2.30
C LEU A 114 1.15 14.99 -3.34
N ALA A 115 1.07 13.66 -3.23
CA ALA A 115 1.67 12.75 -4.20
C ALA A 115 1.02 12.94 -5.60
N LYS A 116 -0.32 13.03 -5.68
CA LYS A 116 -1.01 13.34 -6.94
C LYS A 116 -0.58 14.68 -7.52
N LEU A 117 -0.45 15.71 -6.68
CA LEU A 117 -0.07 17.07 -7.11
C LEU A 117 1.38 17.13 -7.63
N LEU A 118 2.32 16.51 -6.90
CA LEU A 118 3.75 16.65 -7.15
C LEU A 118 4.27 15.64 -8.18
N LEU A 119 3.88 14.37 -8.07
CA LEU A 119 4.39 13.28 -8.91
C LEU A 119 3.53 13.04 -10.14
N LYS A 120 2.27 13.48 -10.11
CA LYS A 120 1.25 13.30 -11.15
C LYS A 120 0.91 11.83 -11.43
N PRO A 121 -0.31 11.52 -11.86
CA PRO A 121 -0.66 10.19 -12.35
C PRO A 121 0.13 9.81 -13.62
N LEU A 122 0.24 8.52 -13.86
CA LEU A 122 0.67 7.96 -15.14
C LEU A 122 -0.35 8.33 -16.22
N GLU A 123 0.10 8.38 -17.45
CA GLU A 123 -0.79 8.59 -18.61
C GLU A 123 -1.81 7.46 -18.69
N GLY A 124 -3.07 7.78 -18.92
CA GLY A 124 -4.17 6.83 -18.89
C GLY A 124 -4.67 6.46 -17.49
N ILE A 125 -4.10 7.00 -16.41
CA ILE A 125 -4.61 6.85 -15.04
C ILE A 125 -5.23 8.13 -14.54
N GLU A 126 -6.51 8.07 -14.17
CA GLU A 126 -7.22 9.25 -13.64
C GLU A 126 -6.84 9.55 -12.20
N ARG A 127 -6.76 8.51 -11.37
CA ARG A 127 -6.43 8.62 -9.95
C ARG A 127 -5.57 7.46 -9.48
N PRO A 128 -4.62 7.71 -8.56
CA PRO A 128 -3.87 6.64 -7.93
C PRO A 128 -4.78 5.82 -7.01
N ALA A 129 -4.46 4.54 -6.83
CA ALA A 129 -5.11 3.64 -5.89
C ALA A 129 -4.20 3.31 -4.72
N LEU A 130 -4.77 3.14 -3.51
CA LEU A 130 -4.05 2.62 -2.35
C LEU A 130 -4.14 1.09 -2.34
N VAL A 131 -3.00 0.43 -2.39
CA VAL A 131 -2.91 -1.02 -2.60
C VAL A 131 -2.13 -1.68 -1.48
N THR A 132 -2.62 -2.80 -0.99
CA THR A 132 -1.86 -3.68 -0.10
C THR A 132 -1.89 -5.13 -0.59
N VAL A 133 -0.98 -5.93 -0.05
CA VAL A 133 -0.87 -7.36 -0.34
C VAL A 133 -1.21 -8.13 0.92
N LEU A 134 -2.31 -8.90 0.89
CA LEU A 134 -2.81 -9.66 2.02
C LEU A 134 -2.49 -11.15 1.86
N PRO A 135 -2.15 -11.87 2.94
CA PRO A 135 -1.99 -13.31 2.89
C PRO A 135 -3.35 -14.00 2.79
N HIS A 136 -3.40 -15.16 2.16
CA HIS A 136 -4.58 -16.01 2.15
C HIS A 136 -4.31 -17.43 2.65
N GLN A 137 -5.37 -18.21 2.88
CA GLN A 137 -5.33 -19.54 3.53
C GLN A 137 -4.44 -20.56 2.80
N GLN A 138 -4.29 -20.45 1.49
CA GLN A 138 -3.45 -21.33 0.66
C GLN A 138 -1.97 -20.96 0.67
N LYS A 139 -1.50 -20.18 1.69
CA LYS A 139 -0.13 -19.68 1.83
C LYS A 139 0.37 -18.78 0.70
N GLY A 140 -0.52 -18.27 -0.12
CA GLY A 140 -0.25 -17.25 -1.14
C GLY A 140 -0.60 -15.86 -0.67
N LYS A 141 -0.74 -14.94 -1.63
CA LYS A 141 -1.00 -13.52 -1.39
C LYS A 141 -2.04 -13.01 -2.38
N THR A 142 -2.94 -12.15 -1.92
CA THR A 142 -3.91 -11.42 -2.74
C THR A 142 -3.58 -9.93 -2.70
N VAL A 143 -3.47 -9.32 -3.86
CA VAL A 143 -3.36 -7.86 -4.04
C VAL A 143 -4.77 -7.27 -3.94
N VAL A 144 -4.97 -6.28 -3.06
CA VAL A 144 -6.28 -5.66 -2.86
C VAL A 144 -6.17 -4.15 -3.08
N LEU A 145 -7.04 -3.61 -3.92
CA LEU A 145 -7.12 -2.19 -4.26
C LEU A 145 -8.56 -1.81 -4.72
N ASP A 146 -9.06 -0.64 -4.43
CA ASP A 146 -8.53 0.50 -3.68
C ASP A 146 -8.87 0.41 -2.18
N LEU A 147 -7.97 0.83 -1.30
CA LEU A 147 -8.14 0.72 0.15
C LEU A 147 -8.34 2.07 0.85
N GLY A 148 -8.90 3.05 0.11
CA GLY A 148 -9.26 4.34 0.68
C GLY A 148 -8.65 5.55 -0.02
N ALA A 149 -8.12 5.41 -1.22
CA ALA A 149 -7.68 6.54 -2.03
C ALA A 149 -8.86 7.27 -2.67
N ASN A 150 -9.86 6.54 -3.17
CA ASN A 150 -10.99 7.08 -3.89
C ASN A 150 -12.28 6.51 -3.29
N VAL A 151 -13.05 7.37 -2.64
CA VAL A 151 -14.29 6.96 -1.94
C VAL A 151 -15.30 6.37 -2.91
N ASP A 152 -15.39 6.96 -4.10
CA ASP A 152 -16.27 6.55 -5.18
C ASP A 152 -15.46 6.35 -6.46
N CYS A 153 -15.78 5.31 -7.22
CA CYS A 153 -15.08 4.91 -8.44
C CYS A 153 -16.09 4.59 -9.56
N ASP A 154 -15.86 5.16 -10.73
CA ASP A 154 -16.55 4.75 -11.94
C ASP A 154 -15.98 3.45 -12.54
N SER A 155 -16.62 2.96 -13.58
CA SER A 155 -16.23 1.73 -14.28
C SER A 155 -14.82 1.81 -14.88
N THR A 156 -14.44 2.96 -15.42
CA THR A 156 -13.10 3.19 -16.01
C THR A 156 -12.01 3.11 -14.96
N MET A 157 -12.20 3.74 -13.80
CA MET A 157 -11.27 3.67 -12.69
C MET A 157 -11.08 2.24 -12.18
N LEU A 158 -12.17 1.45 -12.04
CA LEU A 158 -12.09 0.06 -11.62
C LEU A 158 -11.29 -0.80 -12.63
N VAL A 159 -11.43 -0.55 -13.94
CA VAL A 159 -10.61 -1.21 -14.97
C VAL A 159 -9.14 -0.79 -14.85
N GLN A 160 -8.85 0.48 -14.66
CA GLN A 160 -7.49 0.96 -14.44
C GLN A 160 -6.87 0.30 -13.18
N PHE A 161 -7.65 0.15 -12.11
CA PHE A 161 -7.20 -0.54 -10.90
C PHE A 161 -6.92 -2.02 -11.17
N ALA A 162 -7.74 -2.70 -11.96
CA ALA A 162 -7.52 -4.09 -12.35
C ALA A 162 -6.17 -4.26 -13.09
N VAL A 163 -5.86 -3.37 -14.03
CA VAL A 163 -4.57 -3.36 -14.74
C VAL A 163 -3.40 -3.12 -13.79
N MET A 164 -3.50 -2.11 -12.92
CA MET A 164 -2.45 -1.80 -11.96
C MET A 164 -2.22 -2.95 -10.95
N GLY A 165 -3.30 -3.55 -10.47
CA GLY A 165 -3.25 -4.70 -9.56
C GLY A 165 -2.62 -5.93 -10.19
N ALA A 166 -2.97 -6.24 -11.45
CA ALA A 166 -2.39 -7.35 -12.18
C ALA A 166 -0.88 -7.18 -12.36
N VAL A 167 -0.41 -5.98 -12.75
CA VAL A 167 1.03 -5.69 -12.88
C VAL A 167 1.74 -5.85 -11.53
N LEU A 168 1.17 -5.35 -10.43
CA LEU A 168 1.78 -5.52 -9.11
C LEU A 168 1.85 -7.00 -8.69
N ALA A 169 0.80 -7.78 -8.97
CA ALA A 169 0.77 -9.21 -8.68
C ALA A 169 1.83 -9.97 -9.49
N GLU A 170 2.02 -9.64 -10.76
CA GLU A 170 3.03 -10.25 -11.61
C GLU A 170 4.45 -9.88 -11.16
N GLU A 171 4.72 -8.59 -10.99
CA GLU A 171 6.09 -8.08 -10.84
C GLU A 171 6.62 -8.16 -9.41
N VAL A 172 5.78 -7.90 -8.43
CA VAL A 172 6.20 -7.84 -7.01
C VAL A 172 5.85 -9.13 -6.29
N VAL A 173 4.65 -9.67 -6.50
CA VAL A 173 4.22 -10.90 -5.82
C VAL A 173 4.74 -12.15 -6.56
N GLY A 174 4.97 -12.06 -7.88
CA GLY A 174 5.52 -13.14 -8.69
C GLY A 174 4.46 -14.13 -9.19
N ILE A 175 3.19 -13.71 -9.28
CA ILE A 175 2.08 -14.53 -9.76
C ILE A 175 1.97 -14.35 -11.28
N LYS A 176 2.19 -15.41 -12.04
CA LYS A 176 2.00 -15.38 -13.51
C LYS A 176 0.52 -15.43 -13.85
N ASN A 177 0.08 -14.54 -14.75
CA ASN A 177 -1.31 -14.45 -15.21
C ASN A 177 -2.32 -14.41 -14.05
N PRO A 178 -2.23 -13.39 -13.17
CA PRO A 178 -3.02 -13.33 -11.93
C PRO A 178 -4.51 -13.27 -12.22
N ARG A 179 -5.28 -14.01 -11.44
CA ARG A 179 -6.74 -14.00 -11.48
C ARG A 179 -7.24 -12.69 -10.87
N VAL A 180 -7.96 -11.91 -11.65
CA VAL A 180 -8.50 -10.61 -11.25
C VAL A 180 -10.01 -10.72 -11.05
N ALA A 181 -10.50 -10.27 -9.90
CA ALA A 181 -11.92 -10.20 -9.60
C ALA A 181 -12.33 -8.79 -9.14
N LEU A 182 -13.59 -8.42 -9.37
CA LEU A 182 -14.22 -7.26 -8.76
C LEU A 182 -14.92 -7.68 -7.47
N LEU A 183 -14.73 -6.91 -6.40
CA LEU A 183 -15.49 -7.11 -5.16
C LEU A 183 -16.95 -6.72 -5.39
N ASN A 184 -17.87 -7.62 -5.03
CA ASN A 184 -19.30 -7.41 -5.21
C ASN A 184 -20.09 -8.04 -4.05
N ILE A 185 -21.40 -7.81 -4.03
CA ILE A 185 -22.36 -8.34 -3.04
C ILE A 185 -22.97 -9.69 -3.44
N GLY A 186 -22.50 -10.30 -4.50
CA GLY A 186 -22.91 -11.59 -5.05
C GLY A 186 -22.15 -11.88 -6.34
N GLU A 187 -22.13 -13.16 -6.75
CA GLU A 187 -21.42 -13.62 -7.95
C GLU A 187 -22.26 -13.46 -9.24
N GLU A 188 -23.58 -13.19 -9.11
CA GLU A 188 -24.48 -13.09 -10.26
C GLU A 188 -24.27 -11.76 -11.01
N GLU A 189 -24.37 -11.79 -12.33
CA GLU A 189 -24.15 -10.63 -13.22
C GLU A 189 -25.10 -9.45 -12.98
N THR A 190 -26.24 -9.70 -12.35
CA THR A 190 -27.27 -8.68 -12.05
C THR A 190 -27.04 -7.97 -10.72
N LYS A 191 -26.09 -8.41 -9.90
CA LYS A 191 -25.82 -7.87 -8.58
C LYS A 191 -24.83 -6.70 -8.62
N GLY A 192 -24.90 -5.86 -7.61
CA GLY A 192 -23.97 -4.77 -7.38
C GLY A 192 -24.33 -3.45 -8.06
N LEU A 193 -23.44 -2.49 -7.91
CA LEU A 193 -23.57 -1.15 -8.48
C LEU A 193 -23.39 -1.16 -10.00
N ASP A 194 -23.95 -0.17 -10.68
CA ASP A 194 -23.83 -0.01 -12.12
C ASP A 194 -22.36 0.08 -12.55
N SER A 195 -21.54 0.86 -11.83
CA SER A 195 -20.11 0.99 -12.09
C SER A 195 -19.36 -0.35 -12.05
N ILE A 196 -19.75 -1.27 -11.11
CA ILE A 196 -19.14 -2.60 -11.01
C ILE A 196 -19.57 -3.48 -12.19
N ARG A 197 -20.85 -3.44 -12.58
CA ARG A 197 -21.36 -4.21 -13.73
C ARG A 197 -20.75 -3.75 -15.04
N GLU A 198 -20.65 -2.44 -15.26
CA GLU A 198 -20.00 -1.85 -16.44
C GLU A 198 -18.50 -2.21 -16.47
N ALA A 199 -17.77 -2.08 -15.35
CA ALA A 199 -16.39 -2.48 -15.26
C ALA A 199 -16.18 -3.96 -15.58
N SER A 200 -17.11 -4.84 -15.15
CA SER A 200 -17.10 -6.26 -15.48
C SER A 200 -17.22 -6.50 -16.98
N LEU A 201 -18.15 -5.82 -17.65
CA LEU A 201 -18.31 -5.92 -19.09
C LEU A 201 -17.04 -5.46 -19.84
N MET A 202 -16.44 -4.36 -19.40
CA MET A 202 -15.18 -3.86 -19.96
C MET A 202 -14.04 -4.86 -19.75
N LEU A 203 -13.86 -5.38 -18.54
CA LEU A 203 -12.79 -6.33 -18.22
C LEU A 203 -12.87 -7.63 -19.02
N LYS A 204 -14.06 -8.12 -19.34
CA LYS A 204 -14.27 -9.29 -20.21
C LYS A 204 -13.71 -9.09 -21.63
N THR A 205 -13.55 -7.83 -22.06
CA THR A 205 -13.00 -7.49 -23.40
C THR A 205 -11.50 -7.22 -23.40
N VAL A 206 -10.84 -7.16 -22.21
CA VAL A 206 -9.41 -6.88 -22.08
C VAL A 206 -8.60 -8.19 -22.10
N PRO A 207 -7.96 -8.57 -23.22
CA PRO A 207 -7.35 -9.89 -23.35
C PRO A 207 -6.10 -10.09 -22.48
N THR A 208 -5.51 -9.00 -21.98
CA THR A 208 -4.30 -9.02 -21.14
C THR A 208 -4.60 -9.17 -19.66
N ILE A 209 -5.88 -9.24 -19.27
CA ILE A 209 -6.34 -9.40 -17.88
C ILE A 209 -7.08 -10.74 -17.76
N ASN A 210 -6.62 -11.60 -16.89
CA ASN A 210 -7.29 -12.84 -16.53
C ASN A 210 -8.45 -12.54 -15.56
N TYR A 211 -9.52 -11.94 -16.09
CA TYR A 211 -10.70 -11.57 -15.33
C TYR A 211 -11.56 -12.80 -15.04
N ILE A 212 -11.84 -13.07 -13.77
CA ILE A 212 -12.60 -14.25 -13.32
C ILE A 212 -14.01 -13.92 -12.83
N GLY A 213 -14.46 -12.67 -12.93
CA GLY A 213 -15.80 -12.26 -12.50
C GLY A 213 -15.80 -11.59 -11.13
N TYR A 214 -16.88 -11.80 -10.38
CA TYR A 214 -17.08 -11.19 -9.07
C TYR A 214 -16.58 -12.10 -7.93
N LEU A 215 -16.27 -11.48 -6.79
CA LEU A 215 -15.92 -12.15 -5.55
C LEU A 215 -16.61 -11.44 -4.38
N GLU A 216 -17.15 -12.18 -3.42
CA GLU A 216 -17.68 -11.62 -2.19
C GLU A 216 -16.59 -11.43 -1.14
N ALA A 217 -16.79 -10.49 -0.18
CA ALA A 217 -15.78 -10.12 0.82
C ALA A 217 -15.38 -11.29 1.75
N ASN A 218 -16.28 -12.25 2.01
CA ASN A 218 -16.00 -13.46 2.80
C ASN A 218 -14.97 -14.39 2.12
N GLU A 219 -14.75 -14.25 0.83
CA GLU A 219 -13.85 -15.07 0.03
C GLU A 219 -12.45 -14.45 -0.17
N LEU A 220 -12.26 -13.19 0.25
CA LEU A 220 -11.01 -12.44 0.09
C LEU A 220 -9.75 -13.22 0.51
N LEU A 221 -9.84 -13.96 1.62
CA LEU A 221 -8.69 -14.69 2.18
C LEU A 221 -8.67 -16.18 1.82
N THR A 222 -9.50 -16.64 0.89
CA THR A 222 -9.56 -18.05 0.48
C THR A 222 -8.51 -18.44 -0.56
N GLY A 223 -7.97 -17.46 -1.31
CA GLY A 223 -7.06 -17.69 -2.43
C GLY A 223 -7.78 -18.03 -3.75
N LYS A 224 -9.07 -17.71 -3.88
CA LYS A 224 -9.81 -17.81 -5.14
C LYS A 224 -9.33 -16.79 -6.18
N THR A 225 -8.91 -15.60 -5.72
CA THR A 225 -8.39 -14.53 -6.57
C THR A 225 -6.98 -14.12 -6.13
N ASP A 226 -6.22 -13.58 -7.06
CA ASP A 226 -4.87 -13.03 -6.85
C ASP A 226 -4.89 -11.50 -6.78
N VAL A 227 -5.90 -10.88 -7.42
CA VAL A 227 -6.13 -9.42 -7.40
C VAL A 227 -7.62 -9.18 -7.15
N LEU A 228 -7.94 -8.43 -6.10
CA LEU A 228 -9.30 -8.00 -5.79
C LEU A 228 -9.42 -6.50 -5.90
N VAL A 229 -10.31 -6.05 -6.78
CA VAL A 229 -10.55 -4.63 -7.09
C VAL A 229 -11.86 -4.16 -6.47
N CYS A 230 -11.84 -3.01 -5.83
CA CYS A 230 -13.02 -2.35 -5.26
C CYS A 230 -12.85 -0.81 -5.29
N ASP A 231 -13.91 -0.09 -4.97
CA ASP A 231 -13.82 1.32 -4.59
C ASP A 231 -13.15 1.48 -3.21
N GLY A 232 -12.61 2.68 -2.95
CA GLY A 232 -11.86 2.91 -1.72
C GLY A 232 -12.71 2.93 -0.45
N PHE A 233 -14.00 3.23 -0.54
CA PHE A 233 -14.89 3.15 0.62
C PHE A 233 -15.07 1.69 1.05
N THR A 234 -15.48 0.84 0.12
CA THR A 234 -15.68 -0.59 0.36
C THR A 234 -14.39 -1.28 0.79
N GLY A 235 -13.28 -0.96 0.11
CA GLY A 235 -11.97 -1.51 0.44
C GLY A 235 -11.46 -1.10 1.81
N ASN A 236 -11.61 0.17 2.19
CA ASN A 236 -11.21 0.65 3.51
C ASN A 236 -12.05 0.05 4.64
N VAL A 237 -13.38 -0.04 4.45
CA VAL A 237 -14.27 -0.70 5.42
C VAL A 237 -13.90 -2.16 5.60
N THR A 238 -13.68 -2.89 4.49
CA THR A 238 -13.26 -4.28 4.52
C THR A 238 -11.93 -4.47 5.27
N LEU A 239 -10.91 -3.67 4.94
CA LEU A 239 -9.60 -3.71 5.60
C LEU A 239 -9.71 -3.42 7.10
N LYS A 240 -10.42 -2.36 7.49
CA LYS A 240 -10.58 -1.96 8.90
C LYS A 240 -11.37 -2.97 9.71
N THR A 241 -12.37 -3.61 9.11
CA THR A 241 -13.11 -4.72 9.74
C THR A 241 -12.19 -5.90 9.98
N MET A 242 -11.41 -6.32 8.98
CA MET A 242 -10.43 -7.41 9.13
C MET A 242 -9.38 -7.09 10.20
N GLU A 243 -8.80 -5.89 10.20
CA GLU A 243 -7.86 -5.46 11.23
C GLU A 243 -8.48 -5.52 12.64
N GLY A 244 -9.76 -5.13 12.77
CA GLY A 244 -10.53 -5.19 14.01
C GLY A 244 -10.71 -6.63 14.50
N VAL A 245 -11.13 -7.53 13.62
CA VAL A 245 -11.31 -8.95 13.92
C VAL A 245 -9.99 -9.61 14.34
N VAL A 246 -8.90 -9.36 13.62
CA VAL A 246 -7.57 -9.89 13.97
C VAL A 246 -7.12 -9.38 15.34
N ARG A 247 -7.28 -8.07 15.62
CA ARG A 247 -6.96 -7.48 16.94
C ARG A 247 -7.79 -8.12 18.06
N MET A 248 -9.10 -8.28 17.87
CA MET A 248 -9.98 -8.95 18.82
C MET A 248 -9.52 -10.37 19.09
N PHE A 249 -9.24 -11.16 18.05
CA PHE A 249 -8.76 -12.53 18.17
C PHE A 249 -7.42 -12.62 18.94
N LEU A 250 -6.45 -11.75 18.60
CA LEU A 250 -5.17 -11.69 19.31
C LEU A 250 -5.33 -11.27 20.77
N SER A 251 -6.27 -10.37 21.10
CA SER A 251 -6.56 -9.97 22.48
C SER A 251 -7.17 -11.11 23.30
N LEU A 252 -8.10 -11.89 22.71
CA LEU A 252 -8.68 -13.07 23.34
C LEU A 252 -7.63 -14.14 23.63
N LEU A 253 -6.68 -14.36 22.73
CA LEU A 253 -5.55 -15.28 22.96
C LEU A 253 -4.65 -14.81 24.11
N LYS A 254 -4.49 -13.49 24.30
CA LYS A 254 -3.70 -12.92 25.41
C LYS A 254 -4.46 -12.96 26.75
N SER A 255 -5.76 -12.62 26.76
CA SER A 255 -6.56 -12.49 27.99
C SER A 255 -6.82 -13.82 28.69
N GLN A 256 -6.80 -14.94 28.00
CA GLN A 256 -6.92 -16.28 28.62
C GLN A 256 -5.71 -16.65 29.52
N GLY A 257 -4.72 -15.76 29.67
CA GLY A 257 -3.53 -15.94 30.54
C GLY A 257 -3.75 -15.74 32.04
N GLU A 258 -4.80 -15.07 32.49
CA GLU A 258 -4.97 -14.62 33.88
C GLU A 258 -5.82 -15.53 34.80
N GLY A 259 -6.27 -16.70 34.32
CA GLY A 259 -7.13 -17.62 35.07
C GLY A 259 -6.38 -18.77 35.74
N ASN A 260 -6.29 -18.71 37.08
CA ASN A 260 -6.03 -19.78 38.05
C ASN A 260 -4.62 -20.42 38.11
N LYS A 261 -3.85 -20.02 39.11
CA LYS A 261 -2.46 -20.42 39.46
C LYS A 261 -2.30 -21.89 39.93
N ARG A 262 -3.17 -22.83 39.59
CA ARG A 262 -3.20 -24.15 40.27
C ARG A 262 -2.38 -25.27 39.67
N SER A 263 -1.74 -25.10 38.49
CA SER A 263 -0.84 -26.15 37.99
C SER A 263 0.22 -25.56 37.03
N TRP A 264 1.48 -25.63 37.39
CA TRP A 264 2.62 -25.18 36.58
C TRP A 264 2.73 -25.93 35.24
N TRP A 265 2.30 -27.18 35.19
CA TRP A 265 2.22 -27.99 33.97
C TRP A 265 1.20 -27.41 32.96
N LEU A 266 0.05 -26.98 33.46
CA LEU A 266 -0.95 -26.32 32.64
C LEU A 266 -0.44 -24.96 32.11
N LEU A 267 0.37 -24.26 32.89
CA LEU A 267 1.01 -23.02 32.46
C LEU A 267 2.07 -23.25 31.36
N LEU A 268 2.85 -24.33 31.45
CA LEU A 268 3.83 -24.72 30.42
C LEU A 268 3.12 -25.17 29.13
N LEU A 269 2.09 -26.00 29.24
CA LEU A 269 1.26 -26.45 28.12
C LEU A 269 0.58 -25.27 27.46
N LYS A 270 0.04 -24.34 28.25
CA LYS A 270 -0.61 -23.11 27.78
C LYS A 270 0.39 -22.18 27.07
N ARG A 271 1.60 -21.99 27.64
CA ARG A 271 2.68 -21.22 26.98
C ARG A 271 3.14 -21.88 25.67
N TRP A 272 3.24 -23.20 25.64
CA TRP A 272 3.60 -23.96 24.45
C TRP A 272 2.52 -23.85 23.37
N LEU A 273 1.24 -24.03 23.73
CA LEU A 273 0.08 -23.83 22.85
C LEU A 273 0.01 -22.38 22.35
N GLN A 274 0.14 -21.39 23.22
CA GLN A 274 0.19 -19.98 22.83
C GLN A 274 1.34 -19.70 21.85
N LYS A 275 2.54 -20.20 22.14
CA LYS A 275 3.70 -20.03 21.27
C LYS A 275 3.52 -20.74 19.93
N SER A 276 2.92 -21.91 19.92
CA SER A 276 2.56 -22.67 18.70
C SER A 276 1.48 -21.96 17.87
N LEU A 277 0.41 -21.49 18.51
CA LEU A 277 -0.66 -20.72 17.86
C LEU A 277 -0.14 -19.37 17.33
N THR A 278 0.61 -18.62 18.15
CA THR A 278 1.21 -17.34 17.72
C THR A 278 2.17 -17.55 16.55
N ARG A 279 2.93 -18.63 16.52
CA ARG A 279 3.80 -19.00 15.40
C ARG A 279 3.00 -19.38 14.16
N ARG A 280 1.89 -20.12 14.32
CA ARG A 280 1.02 -20.55 13.23
C ARG A 280 0.24 -19.40 12.60
N PHE A 281 -0.12 -18.39 13.41
CA PHE A 281 -0.84 -17.19 12.98
C PHE A 281 0.06 -15.95 12.83
N SER A 282 1.39 -16.11 12.98
CA SER A 282 2.33 -14.99 12.81
C SER A 282 2.25 -14.36 11.42
N HIS A 283 1.95 -15.16 10.40
CA HIS A 283 1.76 -14.69 9.03
C HIS A 283 0.50 -13.83 8.83
N LEU A 284 -0.43 -13.78 9.80
CA LEU A 284 -1.60 -12.88 9.80
C LEU A 284 -1.32 -11.57 10.57
N ASN A 285 -0.10 -11.38 11.11
CA ASN A 285 0.23 -10.15 11.83
C ASN A 285 0.26 -8.97 10.86
N PRO A 286 -0.60 -7.94 11.03
CA PRO A 286 -0.65 -6.76 10.17
C PRO A 286 0.70 -6.06 9.99
N ASP A 287 1.59 -6.12 11.00
CA ASP A 287 2.93 -5.53 10.94
C ASP A 287 3.80 -6.10 9.81
N GLN A 288 3.51 -7.32 9.33
CA GLN A 288 4.25 -7.97 8.24
C GLN A 288 3.78 -7.54 6.85
N TYR A 289 2.63 -6.87 6.78
CA TYR A 289 2.01 -6.39 5.53
C TYR A 289 1.89 -4.87 5.52
N ASN A 290 2.64 -4.20 6.42
CA ASN A 290 2.67 -2.75 6.47
C ASN A 290 3.37 -2.18 5.23
N GLY A 291 2.85 -1.08 4.71
CA GLY A 291 3.39 -0.44 3.52
C GLY A 291 2.45 -0.61 2.32
N ALA A 292 1.32 0.11 2.36
CA ALA A 292 0.43 0.21 1.20
C ALA A 292 1.07 1.09 0.12
N CYS A 293 1.08 0.63 -1.13
CA CYS A 293 1.62 1.38 -2.27
C CYS A 293 0.54 2.29 -2.87
N LEU A 294 0.89 3.53 -3.18
CA LEU A 294 0.08 4.40 -4.04
C LEU A 294 0.43 4.09 -5.50
N LEU A 295 -0.33 3.20 -6.12
CA LEU A 295 -0.15 2.83 -7.53
C LEU A 295 -0.77 3.87 -8.47
N GLY A 296 -0.23 3.96 -9.68
CA GLY A 296 -0.72 4.84 -10.73
C GLY A 296 -0.09 6.23 -10.73
N LEU A 297 0.96 6.47 -9.94
CA LEU A 297 1.77 7.69 -9.95
C LEU A 297 3.06 7.47 -10.76
N ARG A 298 3.63 8.57 -11.29
CA ARG A 298 4.93 8.54 -11.99
C ARG A 298 6.13 8.26 -11.07
N GLY A 299 5.94 8.31 -9.74
CA GLY A 299 6.93 7.98 -8.73
C GLY A 299 6.37 7.01 -7.69
N THR A 300 7.23 6.25 -7.04
CA THR A 300 6.86 5.26 -6.02
C THR A 300 6.61 5.94 -4.68
N VAL A 301 5.45 5.72 -4.09
CA VAL A 301 5.07 6.22 -2.76
C VAL A 301 4.50 5.10 -1.92
N ILE A 302 5.06 4.89 -0.74
CA ILE A 302 4.61 3.88 0.21
C ILE A 302 4.03 4.56 1.46
N LYS A 303 2.80 4.22 1.78
CA LYS A 303 2.10 4.63 2.98
C LYS A 303 2.25 3.58 4.07
N SER A 304 2.95 3.91 5.13
CA SER A 304 2.98 3.10 6.36
C SER A 304 1.79 3.45 7.27
N HIS A 305 1.36 2.52 8.10
CA HIS A 305 0.32 2.79 9.11
C HIS A 305 0.80 3.85 10.12
N GLY A 306 -0.10 4.77 10.56
CA GLY A 306 0.26 5.82 11.53
C GLY A 306 0.82 5.29 12.84
N ALA A 307 0.20 4.23 13.38
CA ALA A 307 0.62 3.54 14.60
C ALA A 307 1.66 2.42 14.35
N ALA A 308 2.40 2.46 13.24
CA ALA A 308 3.44 1.46 12.93
C ALA A 308 4.54 1.48 14.00
N ASN A 309 4.94 0.30 14.45
CA ASN A 309 6.14 0.12 15.24
C ASN A 309 7.41 0.08 14.33
N GLN A 310 8.59 0.02 14.93
CA GLN A 310 9.87 -0.02 14.21
C GLN A 310 9.91 -1.12 13.14
N ARG A 311 9.46 -2.33 13.45
CA ARG A 311 9.47 -3.47 12.52
C ARG A 311 8.52 -3.23 11.36
N ALA A 312 7.31 -2.74 11.64
CA ALA A 312 6.32 -2.44 10.62
C ALA A 312 6.81 -1.33 9.67
N PHE A 313 7.42 -0.25 10.18
CA PHE A 313 7.96 0.79 9.33
C PHE A 313 9.15 0.30 8.49
N ALA A 314 10.01 -0.59 9.01
CA ALA A 314 11.07 -1.23 8.25
C ALA A 314 10.51 -2.08 7.09
N VAL A 315 9.39 -2.78 7.30
CA VAL A 315 8.68 -3.50 6.22
C VAL A 315 8.19 -2.53 5.13
N ALA A 316 7.66 -1.36 5.51
CA ALA A 316 7.25 -0.36 4.52
C ALA A 316 8.45 0.15 3.69
N ILE A 317 9.63 0.32 4.29
CA ILE A 317 10.86 0.64 3.55
C ILE A 317 11.22 -0.49 2.58
N GLU A 318 11.12 -1.74 3.00
CA GLU A 318 11.38 -2.90 2.14
C GLU A 318 10.41 -2.98 0.96
N GLN A 319 9.12 -2.68 1.17
CA GLN A 319 8.13 -2.58 0.09
C GLN A 319 8.53 -1.50 -0.94
N ALA A 320 9.05 -0.36 -0.48
CA ALA A 320 9.55 0.69 -1.37
C ALA A 320 10.74 0.19 -2.20
N VAL A 321 11.70 -0.50 -1.57
CA VAL A 321 12.84 -1.12 -2.26
C VAL A 321 12.36 -2.06 -3.35
N GLN A 322 11.44 -2.98 -3.04
CA GLN A 322 10.92 -3.95 -4.00
C GLN A 322 10.19 -3.27 -5.16
N ALA A 323 9.33 -2.29 -4.89
CA ALA A 323 8.58 -1.57 -5.91
C ALA A 323 9.52 -0.83 -6.90
N VAL A 324 10.58 -0.20 -6.39
CA VAL A 324 11.57 0.48 -7.24
C VAL A 324 12.40 -0.51 -8.04
N GLN A 325 12.94 -1.57 -7.41
CA GLN A 325 13.74 -2.59 -8.11
C GLN A 325 12.96 -3.29 -9.22
N ARG A 326 11.65 -3.43 -9.05
CA ARG A 326 10.74 -4.00 -10.06
C ARG A 326 10.20 -2.98 -11.04
N GLN A 327 10.56 -1.69 -10.93
CA GLN A 327 10.14 -0.61 -11.82
C GLN A 327 8.62 -0.57 -12.01
N VAL A 328 7.86 -0.70 -10.92
CA VAL A 328 6.40 -0.86 -10.94
C VAL A 328 5.70 0.25 -11.74
N PRO A 329 6.00 1.56 -11.57
CA PRO A 329 5.36 2.61 -12.36
C PRO A 329 5.55 2.45 -13.87
N GLN A 330 6.78 2.11 -14.31
CA GLN A 330 7.12 1.96 -15.73
C GLN A 330 6.40 0.74 -16.35
N ARG A 331 6.28 -0.34 -15.59
CA ARG A 331 5.58 -1.55 -16.05
C ARG A 331 4.07 -1.34 -16.12
N ILE A 332 3.51 -0.58 -15.20
CA ILE A 332 2.10 -0.16 -15.28
C ILE A 332 1.88 0.67 -16.54
N ALA A 333 2.73 1.68 -16.81
CA ALA A 333 2.61 2.52 -18.01
C ALA A 333 2.66 1.66 -19.29
N ALA A 334 3.63 0.76 -19.41
CA ALA A 334 3.74 -0.13 -20.57
C ALA A 334 2.53 -1.06 -20.73
N ARG A 335 1.94 -1.55 -19.64
CA ARG A 335 0.73 -2.39 -19.70
C ARG A 335 -0.49 -1.56 -20.11
N LEU A 336 -0.64 -0.34 -19.62
CA LEU A 336 -1.74 0.56 -20.02
C LEU A 336 -1.72 0.88 -21.50
N GLU A 337 -0.54 1.12 -22.09
CA GLU A 337 -0.41 1.32 -23.53
C GLU A 337 -0.94 0.11 -24.34
N SER A 338 -0.81 -1.10 -23.81
CA SER A 338 -1.33 -2.32 -24.46
C SER A 338 -2.85 -2.49 -24.29
N VAL A 339 -3.43 -1.93 -23.24
CA VAL A 339 -4.89 -1.99 -22.95
C VAL A 339 -5.63 -0.83 -23.64
N TYR A 340 -5.00 0.34 -23.67
CA TYR A 340 -5.53 1.56 -24.28
C TYR A 340 -4.57 2.04 -25.38
N PRO A 341 -4.58 1.44 -26.58
CA PRO A 341 -3.73 1.91 -27.68
C PRO A 341 -4.04 3.36 -28.02
N ALA A 342 -3.03 4.10 -28.48
CA ALA A 342 -3.10 5.53 -28.78
C ALA A 342 -4.35 5.87 -29.64
N GLY A 343 -5.25 6.67 -29.09
CA GLY A 343 -6.55 7.01 -29.70
C GLY A 343 -7.77 6.57 -28.90
N PHE A 344 -7.59 5.88 -27.78
CA PHE A 344 -8.67 5.62 -26.84
C PHE A 344 -8.89 6.87 -25.97
N GLU A 345 -9.78 7.76 -26.39
CA GLU A 345 -10.31 8.80 -25.49
C GLU A 345 -11.20 8.10 -24.46
N PRO A 346 -10.99 8.30 -23.14
CA PRO A 346 -11.97 7.91 -22.14
C PRO A 346 -13.30 8.56 -22.53
N LEU A 347 -14.36 7.78 -22.55
CA LEU A 347 -15.71 8.30 -22.87
C LEU A 347 -16.03 9.45 -21.91
N ASP A 348 -16.19 10.65 -22.48
CA ASP A 348 -16.60 11.86 -21.78
C ASP A 348 -17.96 11.62 -21.11
N ASP A 349 -18.01 11.89 -19.79
CA ASP A 349 -19.19 11.72 -18.95
C ASP A 349 -20.42 12.42 -19.56
N GLY A 350 -21.37 11.66 -20.06
CA GLY A 350 -22.68 12.19 -20.30
C GLY A 350 -23.53 11.64 -21.45
N LYS A 351 -23.05 10.73 -22.29
CA LYS A 351 -23.92 10.16 -23.35
C LYS A 351 -23.61 8.69 -23.62
N GLY A 352 -24.63 7.87 -23.45
CA GLY A 352 -24.65 6.43 -23.60
C GLY A 352 -23.81 5.84 -24.74
N VAL A 353 -23.27 4.68 -24.46
CA VAL A 353 -22.47 3.82 -25.31
C VAL A 353 -23.11 3.68 -26.70
N ASN A 354 -22.48 4.25 -27.72
CA ASN A 354 -22.81 3.98 -29.12
C ASN A 354 -21.69 3.08 -29.69
N LEU A 355 -21.85 1.78 -29.52
CA LEU A 355 -21.03 0.76 -30.18
C LEU A 355 -21.28 0.82 -31.69
N ARG A 356 -20.57 1.67 -32.41
CA ARG A 356 -20.45 1.52 -33.88
C ARG A 356 -19.21 0.72 -34.18
N ALA A 357 -19.42 -0.58 -34.41
CA ALA A 357 -18.46 -1.43 -35.10
C ALA A 357 -18.18 -0.80 -36.49
N HIS A 358 -16.93 -0.47 -36.74
CA HIS A 358 -16.48 -0.28 -38.13
C HIS A 358 -16.21 -1.69 -38.72
N ARG A 359 -17.01 -1.96 -39.75
CA ARG A 359 -16.77 -3.06 -40.71
C ARG A 359 -15.54 -2.78 -41.57
#